data_a2b694d7822059751be738a5c0e96fec
#
_entry.id   a2b694d7822059751be738a5c0e96fec
#
_cell.length_a   1.000
_cell.length_b   1.000
_cell.length_c   1.000
_cell.angle_alpha   90.00
_cell.angle_beta   90.00
_cell.angle_gamma   90.00
#
_symmetry.space_group_name_H-M   'P 1'
#
loop_
_entity.id
_entity.type
_entity.pdbx_description
1 polymer ?
#
loop_
_entity_poly.entity_id
_entity_poly.type
_entity_poly.pdbx_seq_one_letter_code
_entity_poly.pdbx_strand_id
1 'polypeptide(L)'
;MDFSPPLPANHRRIIVAGLLSLATAMGIGRFAFTPLLPMMLHDGVITLGGASWLASANYIGYLVGALFCTFRPFSKPTLVIRMGLVSTIVLTLGMAAPYEPLWPYLRFLAGISSAFVFVYTSGWCLTQVALRGHASMGAMIYTGPGAGIVLTGLAASAMVATGWSAAGGWLAFGALALGLTVLVWPVLTGRNTLAPTGGTPTTQVQTAGEHSTGEVALLALAYGVAGFGYIITATFLPVIARQVLVGSPWLDLFWPLLGCGVIAGALVASRMKRVRDLRWMLVFCYLMQAAGVAMGQFLPSLLGFALGSLLVGIPFTAITYFAMQEARRVRPQHVAPTIGLLTALYGLGQILGPPLAGYLISHAASTSEGFSTALEMAAGSLLLGVVFFAILIRRYPVTT
;
A
#
# COMPACT_ATOMS: atom_id res chain seq x y z
N MET A 1 46.19 14.02 -1.32
CA MET A 1 44.86 13.43 -1.06
C MET A 1 43.86 14.18 -1.92
N ASP A 2 43.43 13.55 -2.99
CA ASP A 2 42.53 14.14 -3.99
C ASP A 2 41.09 14.17 -3.41
N PHE A 3 40.63 15.36 -2.99
CA PHE A 3 39.28 15.61 -2.49
C PHE A 3 38.33 15.93 -3.65
N SER A 4 38.30 15.10 -4.67
CA SER A 4 37.27 15.20 -5.68
C SER A 4 35.90 14.92 -5.02
N PRO A 5 34.93 15.83 -5.14
CA PRO A 5 33.60 15.58 -4.57
C PRO A 5 33.01 14.31 -5.22
N PRO A 6 32.41 13.41 -4.44
CA PRO A 6 31.82 12.19 -4.99
C PRO A 6 30.79 12.58 -6.04
N LEU A 7 30.88 11.95 -7.23
CA LEU A 7 29.97 12.14 -8.34
C LEU A 7 28.52 12.01 -7.84
N PRO A 8 27.59 12.87 -8.29
CA PRO A 8 26.21 12.81 -7.88
C PRO A 8 25.64 11.41 -8.20
N ALA A 9 24.91 10.82 -7.25
CA ALA A 9 24.34 9.50 -7.40
C ALA A 9 23.57 9.40 -8.71
N ASN A 10 23.88 8.39 -9.53
CA ASN A 10 23.18 8.12 -10.79
C ASN A 10 21.66 7.97 -10.49
N HIS A 11 20.80 8.46 -11.38
CA HIS A 11 19.35 8.34 -11.27
C HIS A 11 18.88 6.92 -10.91
N ARG A 12 19.54 5.88 -11.45
CA ARG A 12 19.28 4.47 -11.14
C ARG A 12 19.46 4.15 -9.65
N ARG A 13 20.53 4.67 -9.02
CA ARG A 13 20.75 4.46 -7.57
C ARG A 13 19.68 5.10 -6.72
N ILE A 14 19.17 6.26 -7.13
CA ILE A 14 18.06 6.94 -6.44
C ILE A 14 16.77 6.14 -6.57
N ILE A 15 16.45 5.64 -7.77
CA ILE A 15 15.28 4.80 -8.01
C ILE A 15 15.34 3.53 -7.17
N VAL A 16 16.49 2.83 -7.17
CA VAL A 16 16.69 1.61 -6.37
C VAL A 16 16.57 1.93 -4.88
N ALA A 17 17.17 3.02 -4.40
CA ALA A 17 17.04 3.42 -3.00
C ALA A 17 15.60 3.73 -2.63
N GLY A 18 14.85 4.42 -3.49
CA GLY A 18 13.42 4.67 -3.30
C GLY A 18 12.60 3.38 -3.27
N LEU A 19 12.81 2.48 -4.24
CA LEU A 19 12.15 1.19 -4.31
C LEU A 19 12.39 0.37 -3.03
N LEU A 20 13.67 0.23 -2.60
CA LEU A 20 14.02 -0.53 -1.40
C LEU A 20 13.50 0.13 -0.12
N SER A 21 13.50 1.46 -0.04
CA SER A 21 12.88 2.18 1.10
C SER A 21 11.38 1.91 1.18
N LEU A 22 10.66 1.93 0.04
CA LEU A 22 9.25 1.60 0.01
C LEU A 22 8.98 0.10 0.25
N ALA A 23 9.85 -0.79 -0.23
CA ALA A 23 9.78 -2.22 0.09
C ALA A 23 9.92 -2.47 1.60
N THR A 24 10.84 -1.77 2.25
CA THR A 24 11.04 -1.87 3.71
C THR A 24 9.84 -1.33 4.47
N ALA A 25 9.42 -0.10 4.20
CA ALA A 25 8.37 0.54 4.99
C ALA A 25 6.97 -0.02 4.72
N MET A 26 6.65 -0.28 3.44
CA MET A 26 5.34 -0.81 3.06
C MET A 26 5.32 -2.33 3.07
N GLY A 27 6.32 -2.99 2.48
CA GLY A 27 6.38 -4.45 2.44
C GLY A 27 6.57 -5.06 3.83
N ILE A 28 7.53 -4.56 4.62
CA ILE A 28 7.79 -5.08 5.97
C ILE A 28 6.97 -4.33 7.01
N GLY A 29 7.13 -3.01 7.16
CA GLY A 29 6.47 -2.23 8.22
C GLY A 29 4.95 -2.33 8.22
N ARG A 30 4.33 -2.42 7.04
CA ARG A 30 2.88 -2.48 6.91
C ARG A 30 2.34 -3.88 6.63
N PHE A 31 2.87 -4.57 5.63
CA PHE A 31 2.27 -5.78 5.07
C PHE A 31 2.89 -7.10 5.56
N ALA A 32 4.02 -7.10 6.29
CA ALA A 32 4.62 -8.33 6.83
C ALA A 32 3.71 -9.08 7.82
N PHE A 33 2.76 -8.38 8.44
CA PHE A 33 1.76 -8.98 9.33
C PHE A 33 0.92 -10.04 8.61
N THR A 34 0.51 -9.77 7.37
CA THR A 34 -0.36 -10.69 6.61
C THR A 34 0.24 -12.09 6.43
N PRO A 35 1.48 -12.28 5.92
CA PRO A 35 2.05 -13.61 5.77
C PRO A 35 2.48 -14.25 7.11
N LEU A 36 2.71 -13.47 8.18
CA LEU A 36 3.02 -14.00 9.51
C LEU A 36 1.75 -14.34 10.32
N LEU A 37 0.60 -13.80 9.96
CA LEU A 37 -0.64 -14.02 10.70
C LEU A 37 -1.00 -15.52 10.89
N PRO A 38 -0.90 -16.39 9.85
CA PRO A 38 -1.13 -17.81 10.06
C PRO A 38 -0.17 -18.45 11.09
N MET A 39 1.10 -18.01 11.14
CA MET A 39 2.05 -18.50 12.13
C MET A 39 1.65 -18.02 13.54
N MET A 40 1.23 -16.76 13.71
CA MET A 40 0.76 -16.22 14.98
C MET A 40 -0.49 -16.95 15.49
N LEU A 41 -1.41 -17.30 14.60
CA LEU A 41 -2.61 -18.09 14.92
C LEU A 41 -2.26 -19.51 15.29
N HIS A 42 -1.32 -20.15 14.56
CA HIS A 42 -0.84 -21.50 14.85
C HIS A 42 -0.12 -21.58 16.20
N ASP A 43 0.71 -20.60 16.51
CA ASP A 43 1.42 -20.50 17.80
C ASP A 43 0.48 -20.14 18.97
N GLY A 44 -0.80 -19.85 18.70
CA GLY A 44 -1.81 -19.52 19.70
C GLY A 44 -1.60 -18.17 20.40
N VAL A 45 -0.70 -17.32 19.86
CA VAL A 45 -0.36 -16.01 20.44
C VAL A 45 -1.36 -14.91 20.09
N ILE A 46 -2.30 -15.16 19.19
CA ILE A 46 -3.34 -14.19 18.79
C ILE A 46 -4.60 -14.90 18.31
N THR A 47 -5.75 -14.27 18.51
CA THR A 47 -7.03 -14.68 17.90
C THR A 47 -7.30 -13.90 16.61
N LEU A 48 -8.26 -14.37 15.78
CA LEU A 48 -8.68 -13.62 14.57
C LEU A 48 -9.24 -12.24 14.90
N GLY A 49 -9.97 -12.10 16.03
CA GLY A 49 -10.44 -10.81 16.53
C GLY A 49 -9.28 -9.88 16.90
N GLY A 50 -8.30 -10.39 17.65
CA GLY A 50 -7.07 -9.65 17.99
C GLY A 50 -6.28 -9.25 16.75
N ALA A 51 -6.16 -10.13 15.78
CA ALA A 51 -5.49 -9.87 14.50
C ALA A 51 -6.17 -8.74 13.71
N SER A 52 -7.50 -8.70 13.72
CA SER A 52 -8.29 -7.64 13.08
C SER A 52 -7.97 -6.27 13.67
N TRP A 53 -7.87 -6.17 15.00
CA TRP A 53 -7.51 -4.93 15.69
C TRP A 53 -6.05 -4.54 15.47
N LEU A 54 -5.11 -5.51 15.44
CA LEU A 54 -3.70 -5.22 15.14
C LEU A 54 -3.50 -4.69 13.72
N ALA A 55 -4.25 -5.21 12.74
CA ALA A 55 -4.25 -4.69 11.38
C ALA A 55 -4.77 -3.25 11.36
N SER A 56 -5.91 -2.99 12.00
CA SER A 56 -6.50 -1.63 12.07
C SER A 56 -5.62 -0.65 12.81
N ALA A 57 -4.92 -1.04 13.88
CA ALA A 57 -3.97 -0.18 14.57
C ALA A 57 -2.90 0.35 13.60
N ASN A 58 -2.38 -0.50 12.71
CA ASN A 58 -1.41 -0.07 11.69
C ASN A 58 -2.05 0.90 10.67
N TYR A 59 -3.29 0.66 10.24
CA TYR A 59 -3.98 1.53 9.29
C TYR A 59 -4.33 2.88 9.90
N ILE A 60 -4.75 2.93 11.17
CA ILE A 60 -4.94 4.18 11.93
C ILE A 60 -3.62 4.95 12.00
N GLY A 61 -2.53 4.28 12.37
CA GLY A 61 -1.21 4.89 12.41
C GLY A 61 -0.78 5.47 11.06
N TYR A 62 -1.02 4.72 9.98
CA TYR A 62 -0.73 5.19 8.62
C TYR A 62 -1.54 6.44 8.24
N LEU A 63 -2.83 6.45 8.55
CA LEU A 63 -3.69 7.62 8.31
C LEU A 63 -3.20 8.83 9.10
N VAL A 64 -2.92 8.66 10.40
CA VAL A 64 -2.40 9.74 11.27
C VAL A 64 -1.07 10.26 10.72
N GLY A 65 -0.15 9.37 10.34
CA GLY A 65 1.14 9.75 9.76
C GLY A 65 1.00 10.50 8.43
N ALA A 66 0.12 10.05 7.55
CA ALA A 66 -0.14 10.70 6.26
C ALA A 66 -0.76 12.09 6.42
N LEU A 67 -1.73 12.24 7.32
CA LEU A 67 -2.32 13.53 7.65
C LEU A 67 -1.28 14.48 8.28
N PHE A 68 -0.44 13.96 9.18
CA PHE A 68 0.63 14.76 9.77
C PHE A 68 1.60 15.30 8.70
N CYS A 69 2.00 14.47 7.73
CA CYS A 69 2.84 14.90 6.61
C CYS A 69 2.19 16.02 5.78
N THR A 70 0.86 16.03 5.69
CA THR A 70 0.10 17.02 4.92
C THR A 70 0.10 18.38 5.64
N PHE A 71 -0.09 18.39 6.96
CA PHE A 71 -0.24 19.63 7.74
C PHE A 71 1.08 20.19 8.28
N ARG A 72 2.09 19.34 8.46
CA ARG A 72 3.39 19.72 9.05
C ARG A 72 4.56 19.15 8.24
N PRO A 73 4.84 19.69 7.05
CA PRO A 73 5.94 19.20 6.23
C PRO A 73 7.30 19.45 6.88
N PHE A 74 8.14 18.42 6.91
CA PHE A 74 9.52 18.51 7.38
C PHE A 74 10.45 19.01 6.28
N SER A 75 11.36 19.91 6.62
CA SER A 75 12.33 20.50 5.68
C SER A 75 13.44 19.56 5.21
N LYS A 76 13.70 18.46 5.96
CA LYS A 76 14.79 17.51 5.68
C LYS A 76 14.25 16.12 5.32
N PRO A 77 13.80 15.89 4.06
CA PRO A 77 13.13 14.64 3.66
C PRO A 77 13.98 13.39 3.90
N THR A 78 15.28 13.44 3.60
CA THR A 78 16.18 12.27 3.78
C THR A 78 16.38 11.90 5.24
N LEU A 79 16.31 12.85 6.17
CA LEU A 79 16.35 12.58 7.60
C LEU A 79 15.07 11.84 8.03
N VAL A 80 13.90 12.32 7.59
CA VAL A 80 12.62 11.66 7.91
C VAL A 80 12.57 10.24 7.36
N ILE A 81 13.04 10.01 6.13
CA ILE A 81 13.14 8.68 5.54
C ILE A 81 14.02 7.78 6.42
N ARG A 82 15.21 8.23 6.81
CA ARG A 82 16.13 7.45 7.66
C ARG A 82 15.52 7.12 9.00
N MET A 83 14.91 8.11 9.67
CA MET A 83 14.22 7.88 10.95
C MET A 83 13.07 6.88 10.82
N GLY A 84 12.27 7.01 9.77
CA GLY A 84 11.17 6.08 9.50
C GLY A 84 11.65 4.65 9.20
N LEU A 85 12.76 4.48 8.47
CA LEU A 85 13.36 3.17 8.22
C LEU A 85 13.91 2.54 9.50
N VAL A 86 14.63 3.30 10.33
CA VAL A 86 15.12 2.83 11.64
C VAL A 86 13.96 2.47 12.55
N SER A 87 12.91 3.31 12.61
CA SER A 87 11.70 2.98 13.36
C SER A 87 11.04 1.69 12.86
N THR A 88 10.98 1.49 11.53
CA THR A 88 10.44 0.23 10.96
C THR A 88 11.20 -0.99 11.46
N ILE A 89 12.55 -0.93 11.51
CA ILE A 89 13.38 -2.02 12.03
C ILE A 89 13.04 -2.30 13.51
N VAL A 90 13.10 -1.27 14.35
CA VAL A 90 12.89 -1.40 15.79
C VAL A 90 11.49 -1.92 16.10
N LEU A 91 10.47 -1.37 15.45
CA LEU A 91 9.08 -1.75 15.67
C LEU A 91 8.78 -3.17 15.16
N THR A 92 9.40 -3.59 14.04
CA THR A 92 9.29 -4.96 13.52
C THR A 92 9.95 -5.96 14.46
N LEU A 93 11.17 -5.68 14.95
CA LEU A 93 11.83 -6.51 15.96
C LEU A 93 11.03 -6.56 17.27
N GLY A 94 10.43 -5.45 17.67
CA GLY A 94 9.58 -5.36 18.88
C GLY A 94 8.36 -6.29 18.84
N MET A 95 7.84 -6.60 17.64
CA MET A 95 6.73 -7.57 17.50
C MET A 95 7.09 -9.00 17.89
N ALA A 96 8.39 -9.32 18.00
CA ALA A 96 8.85 -10.62 18.49
C ALA A 96 8.79 -10.73 20.02
N ALA A 97 8.58 -9.63 20.75
CA ALA A 97 8.48 -9.64 22.20
C ALA A 97 7.22 -10.39 22.65
N PRO A 98 7.30 -11.28 23.66
CA PRO A 98 6.17 -12.08 24.15
C PRO A 98 5.26 -11.26 25.09
N TYR A 99 4.88 -10.05 24.66
CA TYR A 99 4.03 -9.13 25.44
C TYR A 99 2.95 -8.53 24.52
N GLU A 100 1.87 -9.26 24.35
CA GLU A 100 0.76 -8.93 23.47
C GLU A 100 0.18 -7.52 23.66
N PRO A 101 0.04 -6.96 24.89
CA PRO A 101 -0.49 -5.61 25.07
C PRO A 101 0.32 -4.50 24.39
N LEU A 102 1.60 -4.76 24.06
CA LEU A 102 2.47 -3.81 23.36
C LEU A 102 2.20 -3.78 21.85
N TRP A 103 1.76 -4.89 21.26
CA TRP A 103 1.65 -5.05 19.82
C TRP A 103 0.77 -4.01 19.10
N PRO A 104 -0.41 -3.60 19.63
CA PRO A 104 -1.20 -2.54 18.99
C PRO A 104 -0.44 -1.21 18.87
N TYR A 105 0.34 -0.84 19.89
CA TYR A 105 1.16 0.37 19.86
C TYR A 105 2.30 0.27 18.85
N LEU A 106 2.98 -0.89 18.79
CA LEU A 106 4.02 -1.14 17.79
C LEU A 106 3.45 -1.08 16.37
N ARG A 107 2.28 -1.68 16.14
CA ARG A 107 1.59 -1.66 14.83
C ARG A 107 1.14 -0.25 14.47
N PHE A 108 0.61 0.52 15.41
CA PHE A 108 0.23 1.92 15.21
C PHE A 108 1.44 2.78 14.82
N LEU A 109 2.54 2.70 15.57
CA LEU A 109 3.77 3.44 15.28
C LEU A 109 4.42 2.99 13.95
N ALA A 110 4.37 1.70 13.63
CA ALA A 110 4.82 1.18 12.35
C ALA A 110 4.00 1.76 11.17
N GLY A 111 2.70 1.97 11.37
CA GLY A 111 1.84 2.66 10.43
C GLY A 111 2.29 4.11 10.17
N ILE A 112 2.54 4.88 11.24
CA ILE A 112 3.05 6.26 11.15
C ILE A 112 4.38 6.28 10.39
N SER A 113 5.32 5.40 10.78
CA SER A 113 6.64 5.29 10.14
C SER A 113 6.53 4.97 8.66
N SER A 114 5.63 4.04 8.29
CA SER A 114 5.37 3.66 6.90
C SER A 114 4.83 4.83 6.07
N ALA A 115 3.93 5.65 6.64
CA ALA A 115 3.42 6.84 5.99
C ALA A 115 4.53 7.87 5.75
N PHE A 116 5.36 8.13 6.75
CA PHE A 116 6.49 9.05 6.64
C PHE A 116 7.46 8.62 5.55
N VAL A 117 7.88 7.36 5.58
CA VAL A 117 8.78 6.84 4.54
C VAL A 117 8.13 6.92 3.17
N PHE A 118 6.85 6.54 3.03
CA PHE A 118 6.15 6.57 1.75
C PHE A 118 6.09 7.98 1.17
N VAL A 119 5.61 8.95 1.94
CA VAL A 119 5.41 10.34 1.49
C VAL A 119 6.75 11.00 1.15
N TYR A 120 7.73 10.92 2.05
CA TYR A 120 9.01 11.60 1.87
C TYR A 120 9.90 10.93 0.83
N THR A 121 9.89 9.58 0.73
CA THR A 121 10.61 8.87 -0.33
C THR A 121 10.02 9.20 -1.69
N SER A 122 8.70 9.20 -1.83
CA SER A 122 8.02 9.57 -3.08
C SER A 122 8.40 10.99 -3.51
N GLY A 123 8.22 11.98 -2.61
CA GLY A 123 8.55 13.36 -2.90
C GLY A 123 10.03 13.56 -3.27
N TRP A 124 10.93 13.04 -2.46
CA TRP A 124 12.37 13.17 -2.67
C TRP A 124 12.84 12.48 -3.95
N CYS A 125 12.48 11.20 -4.16
CA CYS A 125 12.91 10.46 -5.35
C CYS A 125 12.39 11.08 -6.64
N LEU A 126 11.10 11.43 -6.70
CA LEU A 126 10.51 12.02 -7.90
C LEU A 126 11.20 13.34 -8.26
N THR A 127 11.46 14.20 -7.26
CA THR A 127 12.20 15.45 -7.46
C THR A 127 13.63 15.19 -7.94
N GLN A 128 14.37 14.30 -7.27
CA GLN A 128 15.77 14.03 -7.61
C GLN A 128 15.94 13.40 -9.00
N VAL A 129 15.01 12.52 -9.41
CA VAL A 129 15.03 11.88 -10.73
C VAL A 129 14.63 12.88 -11.83
N ALA A 130 13.67 13.76 -11.56
CA ALA A 130 13.26 14.83 -12.46
C ALA A 130 14.39 15.85 -12.70
N LEU A 131 15.08 16.30 -11.66
CA LEU A 131 16.24 17.22 -11.74
C LEU A 131 17.41 16.64 -12.57
N ARG A 132 17.46 15.30 -12.74
CA ARG A 132 18.44 14.60 -13.58
C ARG A 132 17.93 14.30 -15.00
N GLY A 133 16.78 14.86 -15.40
CA GLY A 133 16.22 14.67 -16.75
C GLY A 133 15.51 13.33 -16.97
N HIS A 134 15.25 12.55 -15.93
CA HIS A 134 14.67 11.20 -16.04
C HIS A 134 13.30 11.08 -15.37
N ALA A 135 12.49 12.13 -15.37
CA ALA A 135 11.18 12.21 -14.67
C ALA A 135 10.25 11.01 -14.97
N SER A 136 10.28 10.49 -16.22
CA SER A 136 9.47 9.33 -16.60
C SER A 136 9.81 8.03 -15.87
N MET A 137 11.01 7.90 -15.32
CA MET A 137 11.45 6.73 -14.57
C MET A 137 11.08 6.79 -13.08
N GLY A 138 10.63 7.93 -12.59
CA GLY A 138 10.33 8.12 -11.16
C GLY A 138 9.23 7.18 -10.64
N ALA A 139 8.24 6.84 -11.48
CA ALA A 139 7.16 5.93 -11.09
C ALA A 139 7.63 4.50 -10.76
N MET A 140 8.85 4.11 -11.17
CA MET A 140 9.39 2.77 -10.87
C MET A 140 9.55 2.52 -9.35
N ILE A 141 9.69 3.56 -8.52
CA ILE A 141 9.77 3.37 -7.07
C ILE A 141 8.51 2.70 -6.49
N TYR A 142 7.36 2.88 -7.13
CA TYR A 142 6.10 2.30 -6.66
C TYR A 142 5.98 0.78 -6.89
N THR A 143 6.95 0.16 -7.55
CA THR A 143 7.08 -1.30 -7.53
C THR A 143 7.61 -1.82 -6.19
N GLY A 144 8.19 -0.95 -5.35
CA GLY A 144 8.77 -1.27 -4.05
C GLY A 144 7.80 -1.97 -3.10
N PRO A 145 6.58 -1.45 -2.86
CA PRO A 145 5.58 -2.14 -2.03
C PRO A 145 5.31 -3.58 -2.49
N GLY A 146 5.12 -3.79 -3.80
CA GLY A 146 4.93 -5.12 -4.37
C GLY A 146 6.15 -6.03 -4.20
N ALA A 147 7.36 -5.51 -4.42
CA ALA A 147 8.59 -6.24 -4.19
C ALA A 147 8.74 -6.68 -2.71
N GLY A 148 8.37 -5.78 -1.78
CA GLY A 148 8.34 -6.10 -0.36
C GLY A 148 7.31 -7.19 -0.01
N ILE A 149 6.13 -7.15 -0.62
CA ILE A 149 5.08 -8.19 -0.46
C ILE A 149 5.59 -9.55 -0.98
N VAL A 150 6.21 -9.59 -2.16
CA VAL A 150 6.82 -10.82 -2.72
C VAL A 150 7.88 -11.37 -1.78
N LEU A 151 8.81 -10.52 -1.35
CA LEU A 151 9.94 -10.92 -0.53
C LEU A 151 9.49 -11.44 0.84
N THR A 152 8.58 -10.75 1.52
CA THR A 152 8.03 -11.19 2.81
C THR A 152 7.17 -12.44 2.69
N GLY A 153 6.42 -12.58 1.60
CA GLY A 153 5.61 -13.76 1.35
C GLY A 153 6.45 -15.01 1.10
N LEU A 154 7.46 -14.93 0.23
CA LEU A 154 8.37 -16.05 -0.04
C LEU A 154 9.18 -16.44 1.21
N ALA A 155 9.65 -15.44 1.98
CA ALA A 155 10.37 -15.71 3.21
C ALA A 155 9.45 -16.38 4.26
N ALA A 156 8.20 -15.91 4.43
CA ALA A 156 7.23 -16.54 5.34
C ALA A 156 6.89 -17.96 4.90
N SER A 157 6.72 -18.20 3.60
CA SER A 157 6.51 -19.56 3.06
C SER A 157 7.65 -20.50 3.44
N ALA A 158 8.91 -20.07 3.28
CA ALA A 158 10.07 -20.84 3.68
C ALA A 158 10.12 -21.09 5.21
N MET A 159 9.76 -20.09 6.02
CA MET A 159 9.70 -20.20 7.48
C MET A 159 8.63 -21.20 7.92
N VAL A 160 7.44 -21.16 7.32
CA VAL A 160 6.36 -22.15 7.59
C VAL A 160 6.83 -23.56 7.24
N ALA A 161 7.45 -23.74 6.08
CA ALA A 161 7.95 -25.05 5.64
C ALA A 161 9.05 -25.62 6.57
N THR A 162 9.79 -24.76 7.27
CA THR A 162 10.87 -25.15 8.19
C THR A 162 10.47 -25.06 9.66
N GLY A 163 9.18 -24.87 9.97
CA GLY A 163 8.64 -24.93 11.32
C GLY A 163 9.06 -23.76 12.24
N TRP A 164 9.29 -22.58 11.69
CA TRP A 164 9.63 -21.40 12.50
C TRP A 164 8.42 -20.90 13.27
N SER A 165 8.69 -20.33 14.46
CA SER A 165 7.67 -19.60 15.23
C SER A 165 7.42 -18.23 14.63
N ALA A 166 6.25 -17.64 14.92
CA ALA A 166 5.93 -16.28 14.54
C ALA A 166 6.95 -15.25 15.07
N ALA A 167 7.44 -15.41 16.29
CA ALA A 167 8.48 -14.57 16.87
C ALA A 167 9.77 -14.64 16.02
N GLY A 168 10.20 -15.83 15.60
CA GLY A 168 11.31 -16.01 14.68
C GLY A 168 11.09 -15.31 13.34
N GLY A 169 9.86 -15.36 12.81
CA GLY A 169 9.45 -14.63 11.60
C GLY A 169 9.58 -13.12 11.74
N TRP A 170 9.15 -12.54 12.87
CA TRP A 170 9.31 -11.11 13.14
C TRP A 170 10.78 -10.70 13.25
N LEU A 171 11.63 -11.50 13.91
CA LEU A 171 13.08 -11.25 13.98
C LEU A 171 13.72 -11.29 12.59
N ALA A 172 13.39 -12.28 11.77
CA ALA A 172 13.91 -12.37 10.40
C ALA A 172 13.48 -11.18 9.53
N PHE A 173 12.23 -10.71 9.67
CA PHE A 173 11.78 -9.52 8.94
C PHE A 173 12.41 -8.23 9.46
N GLY A 174 12.71 -8.13 10.76
CA GLY A 174 13.51 -7.04 11.31
C GLY A 174 14.93 -7.02 10.77
N ALA A 175 15.58 -8.20 10.67
CA ALA A 175 16.90 -8.35 10.07
C ALA A 175 16.90 -8.01 8.58
N LEU A 176 15.86 -8.43 7.83
CA LEU A 176 15.66 -8.07 6.44
C LEU A 176 15.49 -6.55 6.26
N ALA A 177 14.68 -5.91 7.10
CA ALA A 177 14.50 -4.45 7.11
C ALA A 177 15.82 -3.72 7.39
N LEU A 178 16.64 -4.24 8.30
CA LEU A 178 17.99 -3.72 8.58
C LEU A 178 18.87 -3.83 7.35
N GLY A 179 18.95 -5.00 6.72
CA GLY A 179 19.77 -5.22 5.51
C GLY A 179 19.37 -4.27 4.38
N LEU A 180 18.07 -4.15 4.08
CA LEU A 180 17.58 -3.22 3.06
C LEU A 180 17.88 -1.75 3.42
N THR A 181 17.76 -1.39 4.70
CA THR A 181 18.05 -0.03 5.17
C THR A 181 19.53 0.30 5.02
N VAL A 182 20.43 -0.62 5.37
CA VAL A 182 21.88 -0.45 5.20
C VAL A 182 22.25 -0.23 3.73
N LEU A 183 21.61 -0.98 2.80
CA LEU A 183 21.84 -0.81 1.36
C LEU A 183 21.46 0.58 0.83
N VAL A 184 20.39 1.17 1.36
CA VAL A 184 19.91 2.49 0.89
C VAL A 184 20.58 3.66 1.63
N TRP A 185 21.15 3.43 2.81
CA TRP A 185 21.69 4.46 3.69
C TRP A 185 22.68 5.42 3.03
N PRO A 186 23.67 4.95 2.22
CA PRO A 186 24.63 5.85 1.56
C PRO A 186 23.98 6.83 0.58
N VAL A 187 22.87 6.42 -0.06
CA VAL A 187 22.14 7.29 -1.01
C VAL A 187 21.38 8.37 -0.28
N LEU A 188 20.91 8.11 0.94
CA LEU A 188 20.15 9.03 1.78
C LEU A 188 21.00 10.02 2.60
N THR A 189 22.33 9.96 2.52
CA THR A 189 23.24 10.78 3.34
C THR A 189 23.40 12.24 2.87
N GLY A 190 22.50 12.79 2.11
CA GLY A 190 22.36 14.25 1.89
C GLY A 190 23.31 14.91 0.88
N ARG A 191 24.49 14.39 0.61
CA ARG A 191 25.42 14.92 -0.41
C ARG A 191 24.98 14.68 -1.85
N ASN A 192 23.97 13.82 -2.05
CA ASN A 192 23.43 13.44 -3.36
C ASN A 192 22.18 14.22 -3.74
N THR A 193 21.71 15.15 -2.90
CA THR A 193 20.51 15.93 -3.18
C THR A 193 20.89 17.18 -3.97
N LEU A 194 20.43 17.26 -5.22
CA LEU A 194 20.46 18.50 -5.97
C LEU A 194 19.44 19.46 -5.34
N ALA A 195 19.87 20.70 -5.06
CA ALA A 195 18.94 21.74 -4.69
C ALA A 195 18.08 22.11 -5.90
N PRO A 196 16.77 22.37 -5.75
CA PRO A 196 15.98 22.96 -6.82
C PRO A 196 16.63 24.30 -7.16
N THR A 197 17.29 24.41 -8.30
CA THR A 197 17.75 25.70 -8.82
C THR A 197 16.48 26.51 -9.17
N GLY A 198 16.26 27.57 -8.42
CA GLY A 198 15.20 28.55 -8.42
C GLY A 198 14.19 28.46 -9.56
N GLY A 199 12.97 28.14 -9.22
CA GLY A 199 11.82 28.04 -10.12
C GLY A 199 11.12 26.73 -9.89
N THR A 200 10.10 26.73 -9.04
CA THR A 200 9.03 25.75 -9.15
C THR A 200 8.65 25.70 -10.61
N PRO A 201 8.62 24.55 -11.30
CA PRO A 201 7.95 24.48 -12.57
C PRO A 201 6.48 24.77 -12.28
N THR A 202 6.12 26.01 -12.37
CA THR A 202 4.74 26.42 -12.58
C THR A 202 4.41 25.90 -13.98
N THR A 203 4.03 24.64 -14.06
CA THR A 203 3.19 24.22 -15.18
C THR A 203 2.05 25.21 -15.14
N GLN A 204 1.98 26.09 -16.13
CA GLN A 204 0.83 26.96 -16.35
C GLN A 204 -0.37 26.03 -16.43
N VAL A 205 -1.06 25.90 -15.30
CA VAL A 205 -2.35 25.27 -15.26
C VAL A 205 -3.27 26.24 -15.97
N GLN A 206 -3.63 25.91 -17.20
CA GLN A 206 -4.76 26.55 -17.87
C GLN A 206 -5.87 26.63 -16.84
N THR A 207 -6.47 27.80 -16.72
CA THR A 207 -7.63 28.12 -15.89
C THR A 207 -8.82 27.29 -16.31
N ALA A 208 -8.81 26.01 -15.95
CA ALA A 208 -10.01 25.18 -15.94
C ALA A 208 -10.86 25.69 -14.78
N GLY A 209 -12.11 26.04 -15.04
CA GLY A 209 -13.04 26.55 -14.05
C GLY A 209 -13.10 25.65 -12.82
N GLU A 210 -13.36 26.23 -11.65
CA GLU A 210 -13.49 25.48 -10.41
C GLU A 210 -14.56 24.39 -10.57
N HIS A 211 -14.13 23.14 -10.50
CA HIS A 211 -15.05 22.00 -10.54
C HIS A 211 -15.93 21.98 -9.28
N SER A 212 -17.15 21.51 -9.44
CA SER A 212 -18.16 21.45 -8.38
C SER A 212 -17.66 20.69 -7.15
N THR A 213 -18.02 21.19 -5.96
CA THR A 213 -17.77 20.48 -4.68
C THR A 213 -18.37 19.07 -4.69
N GLY A 214 -19.49 18.87 -5.41
CA GLY A 214 -20.09 17.54 -5.59
C GLY A 214 -19.22 16.57 -6.37
N GLU A 215 -18.45 17.03 -7.37
CA GLU A 215 -17.50 16.18 -8.10
C GLU A 215 -16.38 15.68 -7.19
N VAL A 216 -15.81 16.58 -6.37
CA VAL A 216 -14.77 16.23 -5.38
C VAL A 216 -15.29 15.25 -4.34
N ALA A 217 -16.48 15.50 -3.78
CA ALA A 217 -17.09 14.64 -2.77
C ALA A 217 -17.34 13.23 -3.31
N LEU A 218 -17.89 13.14 -4.51
CA LEU A 218 -18.17 11.85 -5.15
C LEU A 218 -16.89 11.08 -5.52
N LEU A 219 -15.86 11.79 -6.00
CA LEU A 219 -14.53 11.20 -6.23
C LEU A 219 -13.92 10.67 -4.93
N ALA A 220 -14.02 11.43 -3.84
CA ALA A 220 -13.48 11.06 -2.55
C ALA A 220 -14.22 9.85 -1.94
N LEU A 221 -15.56 9.80 -2.06
CA LEU A 221 -16.36 8.64 -1.67
C LEU A 221 -16.02 7.41 -2.52
N ALA A 222 -15.95 7.57 -3.85
CA ALA A 222 -15.55 6.49 -4.75
C ALA A 222 -14.18 5.91 -4.36
N TYR A 223 -13.20 6.77 -4.08
CA TYR A 223 -11.87 6.32 -3.66
C TYR A 223 -11.90 5.70 -2.25
N GLY A 224 -12.70 6.22 -1.34
CA GLY A 224 -12.86 5.70 0.02
C GLY A 224 -13.34 4.24 0.06
N VAL A 225 -14.35 3.89 -0.75
CA VAL A 225 -14.87 2.52 -0.80
C VAL A 225 -13.87 1.51 -1.36
N ALA A 226 -12.90 1.93 -2.18
CA ALA A 226 -11.81 1.06 -2.61
C ALA A 226 -10.89 0.69 -1.45
N GLY A 227 -10.68 1.62 -0.50
CA GLY A 227 -9.90 1.32 0.71
C GLY A 227 -10.49 0.18 1.52
N PHE A 228 -11.81 0.11 1.63
CA PHE A 228 -12.52 -1.00 2.26
C PHE A 228 -12.50 -2.27 1.38
N GLY A 229 -12.74 -2.12 0.09
CA GLY A 229 -12.98 -3.24 -0.83
C GLY A 229 -11.82 -4.21 -1.01
N TYR A 230 -10.56 -3.77 -0.84
CA TYR A 230 -9.42 -4.68 -1.00
C TYR A 230 -8.84 -5.16 0.33
N ILE A 231 -9.06 -4.38 1.43
CA ILE A 231 -8.25 -4.53 2.64
C ILE A 231 -8.51 -5.85 3.39
N ILE A 232 -9.73 -6.38 3.31
CA ILE A 232 -10.07 -7.65 3.95
C ILE A 232 -9.26 -8.78 3.30
N THR A 233 -9.24 -8.83 1.96
CA THR A 233 -8.39 -9.78 1.23
C THR A 233 -6.92 -9.54 1.53
N ALA A 234 -6.43 -8.31 1.46
CA ALA A 234 -5.02 -7.99 1.74
C ALA A 234 -4.58 -8.29 3.18
N THR A 235 -5.51 -8.36 4.13
CA THR A 235 -5.20 -8.69 5.54
C THR A 235 -5.24 -10.19 5.79
N PHE A 236 -6.23 -10.89 5.24
CA PHE A 236 -6.56 -12.27 5.63
C PHE A 236 -6.34 -13.31 4.52
N LEU A 237 -5.84 -12.93 3.35
CA LEU A 237 -5.67 -13.86 2.21
C LEU A 237 -5.00 -15.19 2.57
N PRO A 238 -3.86 -15.24 3.30
CA PRO A 238 -3.25 -16.52 3.66
C PRO A 238 -4.09 -17.34 4.64
N VAL A 239 -4.89 -16.68 5.50
CA VAL A 239 -5.80 -17.36 6.44
C VAL A 239 -6.99 -17.94 5.70
N ILE A 240 -7.62 -17.16 4.82
CA ILE A 240 -8.77 -17.60 4.01
C ILE A 240 -8.37 -18.79 3.13
N ALA A 241 -7.20 -18.71 2.47
CA ALA A 241 -6.70 -19.77 1.62
C ALA A 241 -6.51 -21.10 2.39
N ARG A 242 -6.00 -21.05 3.62
CA ARG A 242 -5.83 -22.24 4.47
C ARG A 242 -7.14 -22.89 4.88
N GLN A 243 -8.22 -22.15 5.00
CA GLN A 243 -9.53 -22.70 5.33
C GLN A 243 -10.18 -23.41 4.13
N VAL A 244 -9.96 -22.87 2.92
CA VAL A 244 -10.60 -23.40 1.70
C VAL A 244 -9.78 -24.53 1.07
N LEU A 245 -8.45 -24.44 1.11
CA LEU A 245 -7.54 -25.36 0.41
C LEU A 245 -6.69 -26.15 1.43
N VAL A 246 -7.36 -26.84 2.36
CA VAL A 246 -6.71 -27.60 3.44
C VAL A 246 -5.64 -28.55 2.88
N GLY A 247 -4.42 -28.48 3.42
CA GLY A 247 -3.30 -29.39 3.07
C GLY A 247 -2.58 -29.07 1.76
N SER A 248 -2.93 -27.99 1.05
CA SER A 248 -2.21 -27.62 -0.17
C SER A 248 -0.83 -27.03 0.15
N PRO A 249 0.25 -27.45 -0.52
CA PRO A 249 1.59 -26.89 -0.34
C PRO A 249 1.74 -25.49 -0.93
N TRP A 250 0.77 -24.99 -1.71
CA TRP A 250 0.82 -23.74 -2.46
C TRP A 250 0.19 -22.55 -1.73
N LEU A 251 -0.35 -22.76 -0.51
CA LEU A 251 -1.12 -21.76 0.25
C LEU A 251 -0.36 -20.46 0.48
N ASP A 252 0.94 -20.55 0.74
CA ASP A 252 1.76 -19.40 1.08
C ASP A 252 2.20 -18.58 -0.13
N LEU A 253 1.95 -19.08 -1.37
CA LEU A 253 2.32 -18.38 -2.61
C LEU A 253 1.27 -17.36 -3.09
N PHE A 254 0.05 -17.37 -2.56
CA PHE A 254 -0.97 -16.39 -2.97
C PHE A 254 -0.60 -14.96 -2.58
N TRP A 255 0.06 -14.78 -1.44
CA TRP A 255 0.57 -13.47 -1.03
C TRP A 255 1.69 -12.95 -1.93
N PRO A 256 2.74 -13.70 -2.27
CA PRO A 256 3.70 -13.33 -3.31
C PRO A 256 3.06 -13.03 -4.67
N LEU A 257 2.06 -13.81 -5.11
CA LEU A 257 1.33 -13.58 -6.36
C LEU A 257 0.61 -12.22 -6.35
N LEU A 258 -0.03 -11.85 -5.23
CA LEU A 258 -0.60 -10.52 -5.06
C LEU A 258 0.48 -9.45 -5.22
N GLY A 259 1.65 -9.64 -4.61
CA GLY A 259 2.81 -8.74 -4.76
C GLY A 259 3.29 -8.61 -6.20
N CYS A 260 3.35 -9.72 -6.96
CA CYS A 260 3.64 -9.70 -8.40
C CYS A 260 2.60 -8.88 -9.16
N GLY A 261 1.32 -9.03 -8.83
CA GLY A 261 0.24 -8.20 -9.36
C GLY A 261 0.47 -6.70 -9.09
N VAL A 262 0.85 -6.34 -7.86
CA VAL A 262 1.16 -4.94 -7.48
C VAL A 262 2.29 -4.38 -8.32
N ILE A 263 3.38 -5.14 -8.53
CA ILE A 263 4.49 -4.74 -9.40
C ILE A 263 4.00 -4.52 -10.83
N ALA A 264 3.29 -5.50 -11.39
CA ALA A 264 2.79 -5.43 -12.75
C ALA A 264 1.86 -4.21 -12.93
N GLY A 265 0.93 -3.99 -12.01
CA GLY A 265 0.02 -2.85 -12.02
C GLY A 265 0.74 -1.50 -11.96
N ALA A 266 1.75 -1.36 -11.10
CA ALA A 266 2.57 -0.15 -11.02
C ALA A 266 3.30 0.13 -12.34
N LEU A 267 3.88 -0.90 -12.96
CA LEU A 267 4.59 -0.77 -14.24
C LEU A 267 3.64 -0.42 -15.39
N VAL A 268 2.48 -1.04 -15.47
CA VAL A 268 1.46 -0.74 -16.49
C VAL A 268 0.94 0.68 -16.32
N ALA A 269 0.49 1.06 -15.11
CA ALA A 269 -0.03 2.39 -14.82
C ALA A 269 0.99 3.50 -15.15
N SER A 270 2.28 3.28 -14.88
CA SER A 270 3.34 4.25 -15.17
C SER A 270 3.55 4.50 -16.67
N ARG A 271 3.18 3.55 -17.54
CA ARG A 271 3.31 3.65 -19.01
C ARG A 271 2.09 4.26 -19.68
N MET A 272 0.98 4.38 -19.00
CA MET A 272 -0.28 4.91 -19.55
C MET A 272 -0.25 6.44 -19.60
N LYS A 273 0.35 7.01 -20.65
CA LYS A 273 0.62 8.46 -20.77
C LYS A 273 -0.51 9.29 -21.39
N ARG A 274 -1.49 8.68 -22.09
CA ARG A 274 -2.51 9.40 -22.88
C ARG A 274 -3.89 8.73 -22.78
N VAL A 275 -4.44 8.65 -21.59
CA VAL A 275 -5.85 8.26 -21.44
C VAL A 275 -6.67 9.54 -21.33
N ARG A 276 -7.66 9.69 -22.21
CA ARG A 276 -8.52 10.90 -22.29
C ARG A 276 -9.34 11.11 -21.02
N ASP A 277 -9.85 10.05 -20.44
CA ASP A 277 -10.61 10.07 -19.20
C ASP A 277 -10.16 8.91 -18.29
N LEU A 278 -9.42 9.26 -17.23
CA LEU A 278 -8.85 8.29 -16.27
C LEU A 278 -9.92 7.57 -15.44
N ARG A 279 -11.14 8.12 -15.37
CA ARG A 279 -12.25 7.53 -14.61
C ARG A 279 -12.67 6.18 -15.18
N TRP A 280 -12.58 5.97 -16.51
CA TRP A 280 -12.79 4.66 -17.12
C TRP A 280 -11.73 3.63 -16.71
N MET A 281 -10.48 4.08 -16.52
CA MET A 281 -9.43 3.22 -15.99
C MET A 281 -9.71 2.84 -14.52
N LEU A 282 -10.24 3.78 -13.74
CA LEU A 282 -10.68 3.50 -12.37
C LEU A 282 -11.84 2.50 -12.36
N VAL A 283 -12.86 2.67 -13.20
CA VAL A 283 -13.94 1.68 -13.35
C VAL A 283 -13.39 0.29 -13.66
N PHE A 284 -12.48 0.18 -14.64
CA PHE A 284 -11.86 -1.09 -15.00
C PHE A 284 -11.08 -1.70 -13.83
N CYS A 285 -10.28 -0.89 -13.12
CA CYS A 285 -9.53 -1.33 -11.94
C CYS A 285 -10.45 -1.83 -10.82
N TYR A 286 -11.58 -1.17 -10.58
CA TYR A 286 -12.55 -1.56 -9.56
C TYR A 286 -13.25 -2.87 -9.91
N LEU A 287 -13.67 -3.04 -11.17
CA LEU A 287 -14.26 -4.29 -11.65
C LEU A 287 -13.27 -5.45 -11.54
N MET A 288 -12.00 -5.21 -11.95
CA MET A 288 -10.93 -6.20 -11.82
C MET A 288 -10.71 -6.59 -10.36
N GLN A 289 -10.66 -5.60 -9.45
CA GLN A 289 -10.42 -5.85 -8.03
C GLN A 289 -11.62 -6.55 -7.37
N ALA A 290 -12.87 -6.18 -7.73
CA ALA A 290 -14.07 -6.84 -7.27
C ALA A 290 -14.12 -8.31 -7.73
N ALA A 291 -13.81 -8.57 -8.99
CA ALA A 291 -13.67 -9.92 -9.51
C ALA A 291 -12.59 -10.72 -8.75
N GLY A 292 -11.45 -10.08 -8.46
CA GLY A 292 -10.37 -10.71 -7.69
C GLY A 292 -10.76 -11.08 -6.27
N VAL A 293 -11.48 -10.19 -5.57
CA VAL A 293 -12.00 -10.44 -4.21
C VAL A 293 -13.01 -11.59 -4.22
N ALA A 294 -13.89 -11.62 -5.21
CA ALA A 294 -14.93 -12.65 -5.33
C ALA A 294 -14.42 -14.00 -5.85
N MET A 295 -13.26 -14.02 -6.53
CA MET A 295 -12.76 -15.21 -7.24
C MET A 295 -12.56 -16.43 -6.32
N GLY A 296 -12.05 -16.23 -5.11
CA GLY A 296 -11.84 -17.32 -4.15
C GLY A 296 -13.14 -17.96 -3.65
N GLN A 297 -14.28 -17.26 -3.74
CA GLN A 297 -15.61 -17.77 -3.38
C GLN A 297 -16.26 -18.52 -4.53
N PHE A 298 -16.26 -17.92 -5.74
CA PHE A 298 -16.88 -18.54 -6.92
C PHE A 298 -16.08 -19.69 -7.48
N LEU A 299 -14.76 -19.67 -7.28
CA LEU A 299 -13.86 -20.74 -7.71
C LEU A 299 -12.93 -21.13 -6.54
N PRO A 300 -13.42 -21.92 -5.55
CA PRO A 300 -12.65 -22.31 -4.37
C PRO A 300 -11.58 -23.37 -4.73
N SER A 301 -10.61 -22.97 -5.52
CA SER A 301 -9.54 -23.80 -6.08
C SER A 301 -8.20 -23.03 -6.08
N LEU A 302 -7.10 -23.77 -6.26
CA LEU A 302 -5.77 -23.18 -6.40
C LEU A 302 -5.74 -22.08 -7.48
N LEU A 303 -6.37 -22.35 -8.63
CA LEU A 303 -6.46 -21.42 -9.74
C LEU A 303 -7.26 -20.16 -9.36
N GLY A 304 -8.40 -20.33 -8.67
CA GLY A 304 -9.23 -19.21 -8.22
C GLY A 304 -8.50 -18.28 -7.26
N PHE A 305 -7.78 -18.82 -6.28
CA PHE A 305 -6.96 -18.01 -5.36
C PHE A 305 -5.76 -17.36 -6.06
N ALA A 306 -5.11 -18.05 -7.01
CA ALA A 306 -4.02 -17.48 -7.78
C ALA A 306 -4.48 -16.31 -8.67
N LEU A 307 -5.56 -16.49 -9.43
CA LEU A 307 -6.15 -15.43 -10.25
C LEU A 307 -6.70 -14.30 -9.37
N GLY A 308 -7.38 -14.62 -8.27
CA GLY A 308 -7.88 -13.64 -7.32
C GLY A 308 -6.76 -12.76 -6.77
N SER A 309 -5.64 -13.35 -6.37
CA SER A 309 -4.46 -12.62 -5.88
C SER A 309 -3.90 -11.65 -6.92
N LEU A 310 -3.78 -12.07 -8.17
CA LEU A 310 -3.33 -11.21 -9.27
C LEU A 310 -4.33 -10.10 -9.57
N LEU A 311 -5.63 -10.42 -9.63
CA LEU A 311 -6.70 -9.47 -9.92
C LEU A 311 -6.91 -8.43 -8.80
N VAL A 312 -6.60 -8.76 -7.56
CA VAL A 312 -6.55 -7.79 -6.45
C VAL A 312 -5.28 -6.97 -6.50
N GLY A 313 -4.14 -7.59 -6.82
CA GLY A 313 -2.82 -6.94 -6.80
C GLY A 313 -2.63 -5.92 -7.91
N ILE A 314 -2.97 -6.25 -9.16
CA ILE A 314 -2.75 -5.40 -10.34
C ILE A 314 -3.39 -4.01 -10.17
N PRO A 315 -4.66 -3.86 -9.78
CA PRO A 315 -5.27 -2.54 -9.61
C PRO A 315 -4.84 -1.80 -8.34
N PHE A 316 -4.19 -2.45 -7.39
CA PHE A 316 -3.88 -1.90 -6.07
C PHE A 316 -3.17 -0.52 -6.12
N THR A 317 -2.03 -0.43 -6.80
CA THR A 317 -1.29 0.83 -6.97
C THR A 317 -1.86 1.68 -8.11
N ALA A 318 -2.46 1.06 -9.12
CA ALA A 318 -3.05 1.76 -10.26
C ALA A 318 -4.25 2.63 -9.83
N ILE A 319 -5.14 2.13 -8.95
CA ILE A 319 -6.26 2.90 -8.38
C ILE A 319 -5.73 4.16 -7.71
N THR A 320 -4.73 4.04 -6.85
CA THR A 320 -4.13 5.19 -6.18
C THR A 320 -3.53 6.17 -7.18
N TYR A 321 -2.76 5.68 -8.15
CA TYR A 321 -2.14 6.53 -9.16
C TYR A 321 -3.19 7.32 -9.98
N PHE A 322 -4.21 6.66 -10.49
CA PHE A 322 -5.25 7.31 -11.31
C PHE A 322 -6.13 8.26 -10.47
N ALA A 323 -6.47 7.88 -9.24
CA ALA A 323 -7.24 8.75 -8.33
C ALA A 323 -6.49 10.04 -7.97
N MET A 324 -5.15 9.97 -7.74
CA MET A 324 -4.34 11.15 -7.49
C MET A 324 -4.20 12.05 -8.74
N GLN A 325 -4.16 11.46 -9.94
CA GLN A 325 -4.17 12.24 -11.18
C GLN A 325 -5.53 12.93 -11.39
N GLU A 326 -6.62 12.23 -11.09
CA GLU A 326 -7.96 12.78 -11.18
C GLU A 326 -8.19 13.90 -10.15
N ALA A 327 -7.67 13.78 -8.94
CA ALA A 327 -7.68 14.85 -7.93
C ALA A 327 -6.98 16.12 -8.44
N ARG A 328 -5.86 15.97 -9.14
CA ARG A 328 -5.13 17.10 -9.76
C ARG A 328 -5.93 17.75 -10.88
N ARG A 329 -6.70 16.96 -11.66
CA ARG A 329 -7.57 17.48 -12.72
C ARG A 329 -8.72 18.29 -12.13
N VAL A 330 -9.37 17.75 -11.10
CA VAL A 330 -10.60 18.35 -10.53
C VAL A 330 -10.31 19.59 -9.70
N ARG A 331 -9.18 19.65 -8.99
CA ARG A 331 -8.80 20.79 -8.14
C ARG A 331 -7.33 21.18 -8.34
N PRO A 332 -6.97 21.77 -9.48
CA PRO A 332 -5.57 22.10 -9.79
C PRO A 332 -4.98 23.13 -8.82
N GLN A 333 -5.79 24.03 -8.25
CA GLN A 333 -5.34 25.04 -7.28
C GLN A 333 -5.33 24.53 -5.84
N HIS A 334 -6.10 23.46 -5.53
CA HIS A 334 -6.25 22.89 -4.19
C HIS A 334 -5.89 21.38 -4.18
N VAL A 335 -4.81 21.01 -4.88
CA VAL A 335 -4.41 19.59 -5.06
C VAL A 335 -4.14 18.92 -3.71
N ALA A 336 -3.36 19.55 -2.83
CA ALA A 336 -2.97 18.94 -1.56
C ALA A 336 -4.15 18.67 -0.62
N PRO A 337 -5.08 19.61 -0.37
CA PRO A 337 -6.29 19.32 0.41
C PRO A 337 -7.17 18.23 -0.20
N THR A 338 -7.30 18.19 -1.53
CA THR A 338 -8.10 17.18 -2.23
C THR A 338 -7.46 15.78 -2.06
N ILE A 339 -6.16 15.64 -2.26
CA ILE A 339 -5.43 14.40 -2.01
C ILE A 339 -5.55 13.99 -0.54
N GLY A 340 -5.47 14.94 0.39
CA GLY A 340 -5.66 14.70 1.82
C GLY A 340 -7.03 14.10 2.13
N LEU A 341 -8.11 14.65 1.54
CA LEU A 341 -9.47 14.14 1.70
C LEU A 341 -9.61 12.72 1.13
N LEU A 342 -9.11 12.48 -0.09
CA LEU A 342 -9.12 11.16 -0.71
C LEU A 342 -8.39 10.14 0.17
N THR A 343 -7.20 10.49 0.64
CA THR A 343 -6.38 9.62 1.50
C THR A 343 -7.06 9.33 2.83
N ALA A 344 -7.73 10.32 3.42
CA ALA A 344 -8.46 10.15 4.66
C ALA A 344 -9.62 9.16 4.52
N LEU A 345 -10.45 9.30 3.48
CA LEU A 345 -11.57 8.38 3.23
C LEU A 345 -11.10 6.97 2.86
N TYR A 346 -10.04 6.86 2.05
CA TYR A 346 -9.41 5.58 1.75
C TYR A 346 -8.87 4.89 3.01
N GLY A 347 -8.17 5.66 3.86
CA GLY A 347 -7.68 5.18 5.14
C GLY A 347 -8.79 4.74 6.08
N LEU A 348 -9.92 5.47 6.11
CA LEU A 348 -11.09 5.10 6.90
C LEU A 348 -11.66 3.75 6.45
N GLY A 349 -11.77 3.52 5.13
CA GLY A 349 -12.17 2.22 4.57
C GLY A 349 -11.25 1.08 5.03
N GLN A 350 -9.93 1.31 5.00
CA GLN A 350 -8.94 0.33 5.48
C GLN A 350 -9.07 0.04 6.98
N ILE A 351 -9.35 1.05 7.79
CA ILE A 351 -9.49 0.91 9.25
C ILE A 351 -10.73 0.08 9.60
N LEU A 352 -11.83 0.27 8.88
CA LEU A 352 -13.11 -0.39 9.17
C LEU A 352 -13.15 -1.84 8.69
N GLY A 353 -12.41 -2.19 7.63
CA GLY A 353 -12.47 -3.52 7.01
C GLY A 353 -12.16 -4.68 7.95
N PRO A 354 -10.95 -4.74 8.58
CA PRO A 354 -10.58 -5.86 9.41
C PRO A 354 -11.45 -6.05 10.66
N PRO A 355 -11.83 -5.01 11.45
CA PRO A 355 -12.75 -5.18 12.57
C PRO A 355 -14.12 -5.69 12.16
N LEU A 356 -14.65 -5.22 11.01
CA LEU A 356 -15.90 -5.73 10.48
C LEU A 356 -15.78 -7.21 10.12
N ALA A 357 -14.70 -7.62 9.46
CA ALA A 357 -14.46 -9.04 9.19
C ALA A 357 -14.37 -9.86 10.48
N GLY A 358 -13.65 -9.36 11.50
CA GLY A 358 -13.57 -10.00 12.82
C GLY A 358 -14.93 -10.13 13.51
N TYR A 359 -15.77 -9.09 13.42
CA TYR A 359 -17.13 -9.11 13.94
C TYR A 359 -18.01 -10.17 13.22
N LEU A 360 -18.00 -10.18 11.89
CA LEU A 360 -18.75 -11.14 11.09
C LEU A 360 -18.33 -12.58 11.38
N ILE A 361 -17.02 -12.83 11.50
CA ILE A 361 -16.49 -14.14 11.84
C ILE A 361 -16.96 -14.62 13.22
N SER A 362 -17.00 -13.72 14.21
CA SER A 362 -17.38 -14.08 15.58
C SER A 362 -18.88 -14.33 15.77
N HIS A 363 -19.74 -13.87 14.81
CA HIS A 363 -21.20 -14.00 14.87
C HIS A 363 -21.76 -14.95 13.79
N ALA A 364 -20.92 -15.48 12.91
CA ALA A 364 -21.32 -16.46 11.90
C ALA A 364 -21.35 -17.90 12.48
N ALA A 365 -22.06 -18.81 11.83
CA ALA A 365 -22.09 -20.21 12.21
C ALA A 365 -20.74 -20.91 11.99
N SER A 366 -19.92 -20.40 11.07
CA SER A 366 -18.56 -20.87 10.82
C SER A 366 -17.63 -19.71 10.42
N THR A 367 -16.33 -19.91 10.65
CA THR A 367 -15.30 -18.94 10.23
C THR A 367 -15.31 -18.70 8.72
N SER A 368 -15.58 -19.77 7.93
CA SER A 368 -15.68 -19.67 6.47
C SER A 368 -16.86 -18.81 6.03
N GLU A 369 -18.02 -18.97 6.66
CA GLU A 369 -19.21 -18.14 6.39
C GLU A 369 -18.96 -16.66 6.73
N GLY A 370 -18.33 -16.40 7.88
CA GLY A 370 -17.97 -15.02 8.26
C GLY A 370 -17.02 -14.36 7.26
N PHE A 371 -16.02 -15.08 6.76
CA PHE A 371 -15.15 -14.57 5.70
C PHE A 371 -15.89 -14.38 4.39
N SER A 372 -16.79 -15.31 4.01
CA SER A 372 -17.60 -15.19 2.80
C SER A 372 -18.40 -13.90 2.80
N THR A 373 -19.14 -13.65 3.87
CA THR A 373 -19.93 -12.42 4.04
C THR A 373 -19.04 -11.16 4.00
N ALA A 374 -17.88 -11.20 4.65
CA ALA A 374 -16.95 -10.08 4.65
C ALA A 374 -16.40 -9.77 3.24
N LEU A 375 -16.08 -10.81 2.46
CA LEU A 375 -15.61 -10.66 1.08
C LEU A 375 -16.72 -10.20 0.12
N GLU A 376 -17.96 -10.64 0.32
CA GLU A 376 -19.13 -10.14 -0.42
C GLU A 376 -19.34 -8.65 -0.19
N MET A 377 -19.26 -8.19 1.07
CA MET A 377 -19.32 -6.77 1.40
C MET A 377 -18.16 -5.99 0.78
N ALA A 378 -16.95 -6.56 0.77
CA ALA A 378 -15.78 -5.96 0.15
C ALA A 378 -15.96 -5.82 -1.38
N ALA A 379 -16.40 -6.88 -2.06
CA ALA A 379 -16.69 -6.84 -3.49
C ALA A 379 -17.83 -5.87 -3.80
N GLY A 380 -18.91 -5.88 -3.00
CA GLY A 380 -20.03 -4.95 -3.12
C GLY A 380 -19.62 -3.49 -2.99
N SER A 381 -18.69 -3.18 -2.08
CA SER A 381 -18.16 -1.82 -1.94
C SER A 381 -17.39 -1.36 -3.18
N LEU A 382 -16.63 -2.24 -3.83
CA LEU A 382 -15.95 -1.94 -5.10
C LEU A 382 -16.96 -1.71 -6.23
N LEU A 383 -18.02 -2.52 -6.31
CA LEU A 383 -19.09 -2.31 -7.27
C LEU A 383 -19.85 -0.99 -7.01
N LEU A 384 -20.06 -0.61 -5.75
CA LEU A 384 -20.57 0.70 -5.40
C LEU A 384 -19.64 1.82 -5.89
N GLY A 385 -18.33 1.63 -5.80
CA GLY A 385 -17.33 2.54 -6.36
C GLY A 385 -17.47 2.69 -7.89
N VAL A 386 -17.74 1.60 -8.61
CA VAL A 386 -18.05 1.64 -10.06
C VAL A 386 -19.30 2.51 -10.32
N VAL A 387 -20.33 2.37 -9.52
CA VAL A 387 -21.55 3.22 -9.63
C VAL A 387 -21.20 4.70 -9.42
N PHE A 388 -20.41 5.02 -8.40
CA PHE A 388 -19.96 6.40 -8.17
C PHE A 388 -19.17 6.97 -9.35
N PHE A 389 -18.26 6.20 -9.96
CA PHE A 389 -17.56 6.63 -11.17
C PHE A 389 -18.48 6.75 -12.38
N ALA A 390 -19.48 5.87 -12.53
CA ALA A 390 -20.47 5.99 -13.60
C ALA A 390 -21.29 7.29 -13.46
N ILE A 391 -21.66 7.66 -12.23
CA ILE A 391 -22.34 8.94 -11.94
C ILE A 391 -21.39 10.11 -12.26
N LEU A 392 -20.11 10.03 -11.83
CA LEU A 392 -19.11 11.06 -12.12
C LEU A 392 -18.95 11.31 -13.63
N ILE A 393 -18.82 10.23 -14.42
CA ILE A 393 -18.64 10.31 -15.88
C ILE A 393 -19.86 10.96 -16.52
N ARG A 394 -21.07 10.60 -16.09
CA ARG A 394 -22.32 11.12 -16.68
C ARG A 394 -22.60 12.56 -16.26
N ARG A 395 -22.41 12.90 -14.98
CA ARG A 395 -22.80 14.21 -14.41
C ARG A 395 -21.73 15.29 -14.66
N TYR A 396 -20.48 14.91 -14.78
CA TYR A 396 -19.35 15.81 -14.96
C TYR A 396 -18.48 15.35 -16.15
N PRO A 397 -18.99 15.47 -17.39
CA PRO A 397 -18.25 15.04 -18.57
C PRO A 397 -16.94 15.83 -18.71
N VAL A 398 -15.86 15.16 -19.09
CA VAL A 398 -14.59 15.82 -19.43
C VAL A 398 -14.79 16.52 -20.77
N THR A 399 -14.89 17.85 -20.71
CA THR A 399 -14.92 18.68 -21.93
C THR A 399 -13.57 18.61 -22.61
N THR A 400 -13.59 18.42 -23.92
CA THR A 400 -12.42 18.31 -24.80
C THR A 400 -11.77 19.66 -25.04
#